data_678604456a03e28f5e27f9a1b7a7052e
#
_entry.id   678604456a03e28f5e27f9a1b7a7052e
#
_cell.length_a   1.000
_cell.length_b   1.000
_cell.length_c   1.000
_cell.angle_alpha   90.00
_cell.angle_beta   90.00
_cell.angle_gamma   90.00
#
_symmetry.space_group_name_H-M   'P 1'
#
loop_
_entity.id
_entity.type
_entity.pdbx_description
1 polymer ?
#
loop_
_entity_poly.entity_id
_entity_poly.type
_entity_poly.pdbx_seq_one_letter_code
_entity_poly.pdbx_strand_id
1 'polypeptide(L)'
;MAITLFAALLHAVWNAIAHGFADRLVGFALIGATYTVVGGIGAVVLGPPPSAAWPFVLASALVHVVYTSLLWASYQLGEFSQVYPVARGTAPLVVAVIEIALGHALPVLQLVGIVVISLGLISLALDGGRATRATLPALGAAAATGVCIAGYTVIDATAVGTFPVLVYATWMFLLQGPVMPVVALLRRGAGLGVPTRPALLVGLGGGVVSLAAYGLVLLAQTGGATAAVAAVRETSIVIGAVIGTLFFHERFGAGRVVAAAVVVVGIVLVDL
;
A
#
# COMPACT_ATOMS: atom_id res chain seq x y z
N MET A 1 -2.79 9.85 14.88
CA MET A 1 -1.48 9.18 15.01
C MET A 1 -1.58 7.70 15.38
N ALA A 2 -2.06 7.26 16.55
CA ALA A 2 -2.07 5.85 16.98
C ALA A 2 -2.73 4.89 15.98
N ILE A 3 -3.89 5.24 15.43
CA ILE A 3 -4.61 4.42 14.42
C ILE A 3 -3.75 4.22 13.18
N THR A 4 -3.07 5.26 12.70
CA THR A 4 -2.23 5.19 11.50
C THR A 4 -0.98 4.34 11.73
N LEU A 5 -0.35 4.44 12.90
CA LEU A 5 0.79 3.59 13.28
C LEU A 5 0.38 2.11 13.39
N PHE A 6 -0.79 1.83 13.98
CA PHE A 6 -1.32 0.47 14.04
C PHE A 6 -1.66 -0.07 12.63
N ALA A 7 -2.25 0.77 11.78
CA ALA A 7 -2.47 0.42 10.37
C ALA A 7 -1.15 0.12 9.65
N ALA A 8 -0.08 0.89 9.92
CA ALA A 8 1.24 0.66 9.36
C ALA A 8 1.84 -0.68 9.83
N LEU A 9 1.67 -1.04 11.09
CA LEU A 9 2.06 -2.36 11.61
C LEU A 9 1.34 -3.49 10.87
N LEU A 10 0.02 -3.43 10.79
CA LEU A 10 -0.76 -4.44 10.05
C LEU A 10 -0.37 -4.49 8.57
N HIS A 11 -0.03 -3.32 8.00
CA HIS A 11 0.43 -3.24 6.62
C HIS A 11 1.78 -3.96 6.43
N ALA A 12 2.72 -3.80 7.36
CA ALA A 12 3.98 -4.54 7.35
C ALA A 12 3.76 -6.05 7.50
N VAL A 13 2.86 -6.47 8.38
CA VAL A 13 2.54 -7.89 8.64
C VAL A 13 1.96 -8.55 7.39
N TRP A 14 0.93 -7.98 6.74
CA TRP A 14 0.36 -8.64 5.57
C TRP A 14 1.32 -8.66 4.37
N ASN A 15 2.18 -7.63 4.22
CA ASN A 15 3.24 -7.64 3.21
C ASN A 15 4.26 -8.76 3.48
N ALA A 16 4.66 -8.96 4.74
CA ALA A 16 5.54 -10.06 5.12
C ALA A 16 4.90 -11.42 4.81
N ILE A 17 3.60 -11.58 5.09
CA ILE A 17 2.83 -12.78 4.73
C ILE A 17 2.86 -12.98 3.21
N ALA A 18 2.52 -11.96 2.43
CA ALA A 18 2.51 -12.04 0.96
C ALA A 18 3.90 -12.36 0.39
N HIS A 19 4.96 -11.79 0.96
CA HIS A 19 6.34 -12.05 0.57
C HIS A 19 6.78 -13.49 0.88
N GLY A 20 6.31 -14.08 1.98
CA GLY A 20 6.64 -15.43 2.41
C GLY A 20 6.05 -16.54 1.53
N PHE A 21 5.14 -16.23 0.59
CA PHE A 21 4.63 -17.20 -0.36
C PHE A 21 5.68 -17.56 -1.41
N ALA A 22 5.97 -18.83 -1.59
CA ALA A 22 6.83 -19.34 -2.67
C ALA A 22 6.28 -18.92 -4.05
N ASP A 23 4.96 -18.95 -4.20
CA ASP A 23 4.24 -18.44 -5.36
C ASP A 23 3.48 -17.14 -4.98
N ARG A 24 4.08 -16.01 -5.29
CA ARG A 24 3.50 -14.69 -5.00
C ARG A 24 2.13 -14.48 -5.65
N LEU A 25 1.93 -15.04 -6.86
CA LEU A 25 0.64 -14.91 -7.56
C LEU A 25 -0.49 -15.59 -6.77
N VAL A 26 -0.22 -16.77 -6.21
CA VAL A 26 -1.17 -17.49 -5.34
C VAL A 26 -1.43 -16.68 -4.05
N GLY A 27 -0.40 -16.13 -3.43
CA GLY A 27 -0.54 -15.27 -2.24
C GLY A 27 -1.46 -14.08 -2.50
N PHE A 28 -1.19 -13.31 -3.57
CA PHE A 28 -2.04 -12.18 -3.97
C PHE A 28 -3.47 -12.61 -4.36
N ALA A 29 -3.63 -13.76 -4.99
CA ALA A 29 -4.95 -14.28 -5.33
C ALA A 29 -5.78 -14.64 -4.09
N LEU A 30 -5.17 -15.23 -3.05
CA LEU A 30 -5.84 -15.54 -1.79
C LEU A 30 -6.23 -14.27 -1.03
N ILE A 31 -5.37 -13.25 -1.00
CA ILE A 31 -5.69 -11.94 -0.45
C ILE A 31 -6.87 -11.31 -1.20
N GLY A 32 -6.84 -11.31 -2.53
CA GLY A 32 -7.92 -10.79 -3.36
C GLY A 32 -9.23 -11.56 -3.19
N ALA A 33 -9.17 -12.89 -3.03
CA ALA A 33 -10.35 -13.70 -2.71
C ALA A 33 -10.98 -13.29 -1.37
N THR A 34 -10.16 -12.99 -0.35
CA THR A 34 -10.65 -12.46 0.94
C THR A 34 -11.36 -11.12 0.75
N TYR A 35 -10.78 -10.20 -0.05
CA TYR A 35 -11.42 -8.93 -0.37
C TYR A 35 -12.78 -9.12 -1.04
N THR A 36 -12.85 -10.06 -1.99
CA THR A 36 -14.10 -10.39 -2.70
C THR A 36 -15.16 -10.92 -1.75
N VAL A 37 -14.81 -11.87 -0.90
CA VAL A 37 -15.75 -12.51 0.04
C VAL A 37 -16.21 -11.51 1.11
N VAL A 38 -15.28 -10.84 1.79
CA VAL A 38 -15.60 -9.89 2.87
C VAL A 38 -16.33 -8.67 2.30
N GLY A 39 -15.87 -8.15 1.15
CA GLY A 39 -16.54 -7.06 0.44
C GLY A 39 -17.94 -7.46 -0.02
N GLY A 40 -18.11 -8.68 -0.54
CA GLY A 40 -19.43 -9.20 -0.95
C GLY A 40 -20.40 -9.34 0.22
N ILE A 41 -19.96 -9.91 1.33
CA ILE A 41 -20.77 -10.00 2.56
C ILE A 41 -21.16 -8.59 3.03
N GLY A 42 -20.20 -7.69 3.11
CA GLY A 42 -20.44 -6.31 3.52
C GLY A 42 -21.41 -5.58 2.58
N ALA A 43 -21.31 -5.78 1.25
CA ALA A 43 -22.23 -5.20 0.27
C ALA A 43 -23.67 -5.67 0.47
N VAL A 44 -23.88 -6.96 0.80
CA VAL A 44 -25.20 -7.50 1.11
C VAL A 44 -25.75 -6.94 2.42
N VAL A 45 -24.91 -6.82 3.45
CA VAL A 45 -25.33 -6.38 4.79
C VAL A 45 -25.57 -4.88 4.87
N LEU A 46 -24.67 -4.08 4.26
CA LEU A 46 -24.67 -2.62 4.37
C LEU A 46 -25.43 -1.93 3.22
N GLY A 47 -25.73 -2.67 2.16
CA GLY A 47 -26.36 -2.13 0.96
C GLY A 47 -25.40 -1.30 0.06
N PRO A 48 -25.94 -0.69 -1.02
CA PRO A 48 -25.15 0.11 -1.94
C PRO A 48 -24.75 1.47 -1.34
N PRO A 49 -23.64 2.06 -1.77
CA PRO A 49 -23.28 3.41 -1.38
C PRO A 49 -24.24 4.42 -2.01
N PRO A 50 -24.35 5.64 -1.46
CA PRO A 50 -25.09 6.73 -2.11
C PRO A 50 -24.62 6.93 -3.56
N SER A 51 -25.53 7.32 -4.45
CA SER A 51 -25.23 7.48 -5.88
C SER A 51 -24.03 8.41 -6.14
N ALA A 52 -23.87 9.46 -5.33
CA ALA A 52 -22.77 10.40 -5.41
C ALA A 52 -21.38 9.79 -5.01
N ALA A 53 -21.37 8.65 -4.31
CA ALA A 53 -20.13 7.98 -3.93
C ALA A 53 -19.57 7.07 -5.04
N TRP A 54 -20.39 6.62 -6.00
CA TRP A 54 -19.98 5.68 -7.04
C TRP A 54 -18.80 6.15 -7.89
N PRO A 55 -18.68 7.42 -8.32
CA PRO A 55 -17.50 7.88 -9.05
C PRO A 55 -16.20 7.65 -8.28
N PHE A 56 -16.21 7.89 -6.96
CA PHE A 56 -15.05 7.67 -6.11
C PHE A 56 -14.74 6.17 -5.95
N VAL A 57 -15.73 5.34 -5.70
CA VAL A 57 -15.59 3.88 -5.58
C VAL A 57 -15.01 3.29 -6.85
N LEU A 58 -15.54 3.66 -8.02
CA LEU A 58 -15.08 3.15 -9.31
C LEU A 58 -13.67 3.66 -9.65
N ALA A 59 -13.40 4.96 -9.44
CA ALA A 59 -12.10 5.56 -9.69
C ALA A 59 -11.03 4.92 -8.79
N SER A 60 -11.30 4.78 -7.49
CA SER A 60 -10.39 4.14 -6.55
C SER A 60 -10.14 2.68 -6.92
N ALA A 61 -11.18 1.89 -7.19
CA ALA A 61 -11.04 0.50 -7.60
C ALA A 61 -10.19 0.37 -8.87
N LEU A 62 -10.41 1.22 -9.88
CA LEU A 62 -9.62 1.24 -11.11
C LEU A 62 -8.15 1.57 -10.84
N VAL A 63 -7.88 2.61 -10.04
CA VAL A 63 -6.51 2.99 -9.69
C VAL A 63 -5.82 1.87 -8.89
N HIS A 64 -6.53 1.17 -8.00
CA HIS A 64 -6.01 0.02 -7.28
C HIS A 64 -5.66 -1.16 -8.21
N VAL A 65 -6.43 -1.40 -9.26
CA VAL A 65 -6.11 -2.40 -10.28
C VAL A 65 -4.85 -2.04 -11.04
N VAL A 66 -4.72 -0.77 -11.47
CA VAL A 66 -3.51 -0.26 -12.13
C VAL A 66 -2.30 -0.33 -11.18
N TYR A 67 -2.48 0.13 -9.94
CA TYR A 67 -1.48 0.02 -8.88
C TYR A 67 -0.96 -1.41 -8.70
N THR A 68 -1.86 -2.37 -8.51
CA THR A 68 -1.48 -3.77 -8.29
C THR A 68 -0.74 -4.35 -9.49
N SER A 69 -1.16 -3.98 -10.70
CA SER A 69 -0.52 -4.40 -11.95
C SER A 69 0.89 -3.81 -12.11
N LEU A 70 1.06 -2.52 -11.82
CA LEU A 70 2.36 -1.84 -11.85
C LEU A 70 3.30 -2.35 -10.75
N LEU A 71 2.78 -2.58 -9.56
CA LEU A 71 3.55 -3.16 -8.46
C LEU A 71 4.07 -4.56 -8.83
N TRP A 72 3.19 -5.40 -9.36
CA TRP A 72 3.59 -6.73 -9.85
C TRP A 72 4.64 -6.62 -10.96
N ALA A 73 4.46 -5.72 -11.93
CA ALA A 73 5.42 -5.50 -13.02
C ALA A 73 6.77 -5.00 -12.46
N SER A 74 6.78 -4.07 -11.51
CA SER A 74 8.01 -3.57 -10.90
C SER A 74 8.82 -4.69 -10.23
N TYR A 75 8.13 -5.64 -9.59
CA TYR A 75 8.77 -6.81 -8.95
C TYR A 75 9.29 -7.85 -9.96
N GLN A 76 8.78 -7.87 -11.19
CA GLN A 76 9.32 -8.70 -12.26
C GLN A 76 10.56 -8.06 -12.92
N LEU A 77 10.62 -6.74 -12.94
CA LEU A 77 11.65 -5.97 -13.65
C LEU A 77 12.85 -5.62 -12.76
N GLY A 78 12.71 -5.60 -11.44
CA GLY A 78 13.74 -5.18 -10.52
C GLY A 78 13.70 -5.88 -9.17
N GLU A 79 14.75 -5.67 -8.40
CA GLU A 79 14.84 -6.24 -7.05
C GLU A 79 13.92 -5.50 -6.08
N PHE A 80 13.29 -6.25 -5.18
CA PHE A 80 12.38 -5.71 -4.17
C PHE A 80 13.02 -4.58 -3.35
N SER A 81 14.29 -4.75 -2.96
CA SER A 81 15.07 -3.78 -2.18
C SER A 81 15.25 -2.42 -2.87
N GLN A 82 15.11 -2.35 -4.21
CA GLN A 82 15.19 -1.12 -4.98
C GLN A 82 13.81 -0.55 -5.30
N VAL A 83 12.90 -1.38 -5.84
CA VAL A 83 11.62 -0.90 -6.36
C VAL A 83 10.63 -0.54 -5.26
N TYR A 84 10.61 -1.29 -4.16
CA TYR A 84 9.68 -1.04 -3.07
C TYR A 84 9.88 0.32 -2.37
N PRO A 85 11.13 0.72 -2.00
CA PRO A 85 11.37 2.04 -1.44
C PRO A 85 11.04 3.20 -2.38
N VAL A 86 11.26 3.03 -3.70
CA VAL A 86 10.90 4.06 -4.68
C VAL A 86 9.38 4.23 -4.76
N ALA A 87 8.62 3.14 -4.88
CA ALA A 87 7.17 3.21 -4.91
C ALA A 87 6.60 3.87 -3.65
N ARG A 88 7.12 3.49 -2.49
CA ARG A 88 6.65 3.99 -1.18
C ARG A 88 7.13 5.42 -0.90
N GLY A 89 8.37 5.77 -1.26
CA GLY A 89 8.90 7.12 -1.07
C GLY A 89 8.29 8.15 -2.03
N THR A 90 7.83 7.74 -3.22
CA THR A 90 7.17 8.63 -4.17
C THR A 90 5.77 9.05 -3.71
N ALA A 91 5.02 8.15 -3.07
CA ALA A 91 3.61 8.37 -2.76
C ALA A 91 3.35 9.59 -1.86
N PRO A 92 4.02 9.79 -0.70
CA PRO A 92 3.75 10.94 0.17
C PRO A 92 4.06 12.29 -0.51
N LEU A 93 5.12 12.34 -1.34
CA LEU A 93 5.44 13.56 -2.11
C LEU A 93 4.32 13.90 -3.09
N VAL A 94 3.83 12.92 -3.83
CA VAL A 94 2.76 13.14 -4.81
C VAL A 94 1.46 13.50 -4.10
N VAL A 95 1.13 12.89 -2.95
CA VAL A 95 -0.02 13.30 -2.11
C VAL A 95 0.11 14.76 -1.71
N ALA A 96 1.28 15.18 -1.18
CA ALA A 96 1.49 16.56 -0.78
C ALA A 96 1.34 17.55 -1.94
N VAL A 97 1.86 17.20 -3.13
CA VAL A 97 1.69 18.01 -4.34
C VAL A 97 0.22 18.14 -4.74
N ILE A 98 -0.54 17.03 -4.70
CA ILE A 98 -1.96 17.04 -5.03
C ILE A 98 -2.75 17.87 -4.01
N GLU A 99 -2.50 17.72 -2.71
CA GLU A 99 -3.15 18.49 -1.65
C GLU A 99 -2.94 20.00 -1.84
N ILE A 100 -1.68 20.42 -2.11
CA ILE A 100 -1.35 21.82 -2.41
C ILE A 100 -2.07 22.30 -3.68
N ALA A 101 -2.09 21.49 -4.74
CA ALA A 101 -2.77 21.83 -5.98
C ALA A 101 -4.29 21.96 -5.82
N LEU A 102 -4.89 21.24 -4.86
CA LEU A 102 -6.30 21.35 -4.49
C LEU A 102 -6.58 22.54 -3.57
N GLY A 103 -5.56 23.33 -3.20
CA GLY A 103 -5.68 24.51 -2.34
C GLY A 103 -5.61 24.22 -0.85
N HIS A 104 -5.24 23.00 -0.45
CA HIS A 104 -5.05 22.64 0.95
C HIS A 104 -3.66 23.13 1.41
N ALA A 105 -3.62 24.03 2.39
CA ALA A 105 -2.37 24.50 2.95
C ALA A 105 -1.75 23.44 3.86
N LEU A 106 -0.52 23.05 3.56
CA LEU A 106 0.26 22.17 4.42
C LEU A 106 1.21 23.01 5.28
N PRO A 107 1.27 22.78 6.61
CA PRO A 107 2.27 23.40 7.46
C PRO A 107 3.69 23.13 6.94
N VAL A 108 4.57 24.12 7.01
CA VAL A 108 5.95 24.01 6.48
C VAL A 108 6.68 22.84 7.12
N LEU A 109 6.51 22.62 8.42
CA LEU A 109 7.17 21.54 9.16
C LEU A 109 6.69 20.17 8.68
N GLN A 110 5.38 20.03 8.42
CA GLN A 110 4.80 18.82 7.84
C GLN A 110 5.36 18.55 6.44
N LEU A 111 5.47 19.58 5.60
CA LEU A 111 6.05 19.43 4.25
C LEU A 111 7.52 18.99 4.32
N VAL A 112 8.32 19.59 5.20
CA VAL A 112 9.70 19.20 5.45
C VAL A 112 9.76 17.74 5.91
N GLY A 113 8.91 17.32 6.84
CA GLY A 113 8.82 15.94 7.31
C GLY A 113 8.51 14.96 6.18
N ILE A 114 7.54 15.27 5.31
CA ILE A 114 7.18 14.46 4.13
C ILE A 114 8.38 14.32 3.19
N VAL A 115 9.08 15.41 2.89
CA VAL A 115 10.27 15.39 2.03
C VAL A 115 11.38 14.53 2.65
N VAL A 116 11.63 14.68 3.96
CA VAL A 116 12.64 13.89 4.69
C VAL A 116 12.31 12.39 4.63
N ILE A 117 11.06 11.99 4.90
CA ILE A 117 10.61 10.60 4.79
C ILE A 117 10.87 10.07 3.38
N SER A 118 10.40 10.79 2.37
CA SER A 118 10.46 10.34 0.98
C SER A 118 11.90 10.21 0.47
N LEU A 119 12.76 11.18 0.77
CA LEU A 119 14.16 11.10 0.39
C LEU A 119 14.89 9.99 1.15
N GLY A 120 14.58 9.78 2.43
CA GLY A 120 15.09 8.65 3.22
C GLY A 120 14.75 7.31 2.60
N LEU A 121 13.51 7.14 2.13
CA LEU A 121 13.06 5.90 1.48
C LEU A 121 13.68 5.71 0.09
N ILE A 122 13.71 6.76 -0.73
CA ILE A 122 14.29 6.69 -2.07
C ILE A 122 15.80 6.43 -1.99
N SER A 123 16.49 6.95 -0.97
CA SER A 123 17.92 6.69 -0.78
C SER A 123 18.25 5.22 -0.55
N LEU A 124 17.31 4.45 0.04
CA LEU A 124 17.46 2.99 0.18
C LEU A 124 17.55 2.27 -1.17
N ALA A 125 16.84 2.75 -2.19
CA ALA A 125 16.92 2.18 -3.52
C ALA A 125 18.32 2.37 -4.15
N LEU A 126 19.04 3.41 -3.74
CA LEU A 126 20.38 3.74 -4.23
C LEU A 126 21.46 2.95 -3.48
N ASP A 127 21.22 2.53 -2.24
CA ASP A 127 22.13 1.72 -1.43
C ASP A 127 22.29 0.29 -2.00
N GLY A 128 21.26 -0.21 -2.72
CA GLY A 128 21.28 -1.46 -3.48
C GLY A 128 22.07 -1.43 -4.80
N GLY A 129 22.66 -0.29 -5.17
CA GLY A 129 23.45 -0.11 -6.40
C GLY A 129 23.02 1.13 -7.20
N ARG A 130 23.92 1.60 -8.09
CA ARG A 130 23.61 2.76 -8.96
C ARG A 130 22.50 2.42 -9.94
N ALA A 131 21.59 3.37 -10.15
CA ALA A 131 20.62 3.28 -11.22
C ALA A 131 21.36 3.14 -12.57
N THR A 132 21.13 2.02 -13.23
CA THR A 132 21.67 1.72 -14.56
C THR A 132 20.56 1.82 -15.61
N ARG A 133 20.93 1.88 -16.89
CA ARG A 133 19.92 1.83 -17.98
C ARG A 133 19.04 0.57 -17.88
N ALA A 134 19.56 -0.53 -17.35
CA ALA A 134 18.83 -1.79 -17.19
C ALA A 134 17.79 -1.72 -16.05
N THR A 135 18.03 -0.91 -15.00
CA THR A 135 17.11 -0.77 -13.85
C THR A 135 16.07 0.33 -14.04
N LEU A 136 16.24 1.24 -15.01
CA LEU A 136 15.30 2.34 -15.26
C LEU A 136 13.84 1.90 -15.47
N PRO A 137 13.53 0.82 -16.23
CA PRO A 137 12.14 0.38 -16.40
C PRO A 137 11.50 -0.05 -15.07
N ALA A 138 12.26 -0.75 -14.21
CA ALA A 138 11.80 -1.17 -12.88
C ALA A 138 11.52 0.02 -11.96
N LEU A 139 12.44 1.00 -11.93
CA LEU A 139 12.29 2.22 -11.14
C LEU A 139 11.15 3.11 -11.67
N GLY A 140 10.97 3.17 -13.00
CA GLY A 140 9.83 3.86 -13.62
C GLY A 140 8.50 3.23 -13.24
N ALA A 141 8.38 1.90 -13.30
CA ALA A 141 7.19 1.18 -12.85
C ALA A 141 6.93 1.38 -11.35
N ALA A 142 8.00 1.41 -10.52
CA ALA A 142 7.89 1.67 -9.09
C ALA A 142 7.42 3.11 -8.81
N ALA A 143 7.96 4.10 -9.49
CA ALA A 143 7.50 5.49 -9.35
C ALA A 143 6.05 5.67 -9.80
N ALA A 144 5.66 5.06 -10.94
CA ALA A 144 4.27 5.05 -11.39
C ALA A 144 3.34 4.35 -10.38
N THR A 145 3.80 3.28 -9.73
CA THR A 145 3.12 2.65 -8.59
C THR A 145 2.88 3.65 -7.46
N GLY A 146 3.91 4.44 -7.09
CA GLY A 146 3.81 5.50 -6.09
C GLY A 146 2.79 6.59 -6.46
N VAL A 147 2.73 7.00 -7.72
CA VAL A 147 1.70 7.92 -8.23
C VAL A 147 0.30 7.34 -8.09
N CYS A 148 0.11 6.05 -8.41
CA CYS A 148 -1.17 5.39 -8.20
C CYS A 148 -1.55 5.31 -6.72
N ILE A 149 -0.57 5.03 -5.82
CA ILE A 149 -0.79 5.05 -4.37
C ILE A 149 -1.29 6.44 -3.93
N ALA A 150 -0.66 7.50 -4.39
CA ALA A 150 -1.11 8.86 -4.10
C ALA A 150 -2.51 9.14 -4.66
N GLY A 151 -2.77 8.74 -5.89
CA GLY A 151 -4.05 8.93 -6.56
C GLY A 151 -5.20 8.30 -5.78
N TYR A 152 -5.14 6.99 -5.48
CA TYR A 152 -6.22 6.37 -4.71
C TYR A 152 -6.30 6.91 -3.28
N THR A 153 -5.16 7.28 -2.67
CA THR A 153 -5.14 7.84 -1.31
C THR A 153 -5.94 9.14 -1.23
N VAL A 154 -5.81 10.04 -2.20
CA VAL A 154 -6.55 11.30 -2.25
C VAL A 154 -8.02 11.07 -2.62
N ILE A 155 -8.31 10.19 -3.59
CA ILE A 155 -9.68 9.81 -3.95
C ILE A 155 -10.42 9.26 -2.74
N ASP A 156 -9.79 8.32 -2.02
CA ASP A 156 -10.37 7.65 -0.88
C ASP A 156 -10.57 8.61 0.30
N ALA A 157 -9.58 9.48 0.58
CA ALA A 157 -9.70 10.49 1.63
C ALA A 157 -10.88 11.44 1.37
N THR A 158 -11.04 11.90 0.13
CA THR A 158 -12.16 12.75 -0.28
C THR A 158 -13.50 12.01 -0.09
N ALA A 159 -13.56 10.74 -0.48
CA ALA A 159 -14.75 9.93 -0.36
C ALA A 159 -15.13 9.69 1.11
N VAL A 160 -14.19 9.26 1.96
CA VAL A 160 -14.51 8.94 3.37
C VAL A 160 -14.70 10.18 4.24
N GLY A 161 -14.27 11.35 3.78
CA GLY A 161 -14.62 12.63 4.38
C GLY A 161 -16.09 13.03 4.17
N THR A 162 -16.78 12.38 3.21
CA THR A 162 -18.16 12.72 2.83
C THR A 162 -19.13 11.57 3.02
N PHE A 163 -18.70 10.32 2.77
CA PHE A 163 -19.54 9.13 2.75
C PHE A 163 -19.19 8.16 3.88
N PRO A 164 -20.11 7.25 4.27
CA PRO A 164 -19.86 6.24 5.30
C PRO A 164 -18.70 5.32 4.94
N VAL A 165 -17.64 5.32 5.77
CA VAL A 165 -16.37 4.60 5.53
C VAL A 165 -16.58 3.11 5.25
N LEU A 166 -17.42 2.43 6.06
CA LEU A 166 -17.63 0.98 5.93
C LEU A 166 -18.32 0.63 4.61
N VAL A 167 -19.33 1.41 4.20
CA VAL A 167 -20.02 1.20 2.93
C VAL A 167 -19.05 1.42 1.77
N TYR A 168 -18.30 2.52 1.80
CA TYR A 168 -17.32 2.84 0.78
C TYR A 168 -16.26 1.75 0.65
N ALA A 169 -15.62 1.38 1.76
CA ALA A 169 -14.57 0.37 1.82
C ALA A 169 -15.06 -0.99 1.30
N THR A 170 -16.24 -1.40 1.69
CA THR A 170 -16.88 -2.67 1.28
C THR A 170 -16.98 -2.77 -0.23
N TRP A 171 -17.52 -1.77 -0.90
CA TRP A 171 -17.69 -1.78 -2.35
C TRP A 171 -16.38 -1.62 -3.11
N MET A 172 -15.46 -0.81 -2.59
CA MET A 172 -14.11 -0.70 -3.14
C MET A 172 -13.39 -2.06 -3.10
N PHE A 173 -13.41 -2.75 -1.96
CA PHE A 173 -12.79 -4.07 -1.83
C PHE A 173 -13.48 -5.14 -2.69
N LEU A 174 -14.80 -5.09 -2.81
CA LEU A 174 -15.55 -6.01 -3.68
C LEU A 174 -15.14 -5.87 -5.14
N LEU A 175 -14.94 -4.64 -5.62
CA LEU A 175 -14.61 -4.38 -7.02
C LEU A 175 -13.14 -4.71 -7.36
N GLN A 176 -12.20 -4.43 -6.47
CA GLN A 176 -10.79 -4.75 -6.72
C GLN A 176 -10.43 -6.21 -6.39
N GLY A 177 -11.15 -6.83 -5.47
CA GLY A 177 -10.84 -8.15 -4.94
C GLY A 177 -10.70 -9.25 -6.00
N PRO A 178 -11.62 -9.39 -6.98
CA PRO A 178 -11.58 -10.44 -7.99
C PRO A 178 -10.39 -10.39 -8.93
N VAL A 179 -9.71 -9.25 -9.04
CA VAL A 179 -8.68 -9.02 -10.09
C VAL A 179 -7.54 -10.02 -9.99
N MET A 180 -6.91 -10.17 -8.83
CA MET A 180 -5.78 -11.08 -8.67
C MET A 180 -6.16 -12.56 -8.76
N PRO A 181 -7.29 -13.03 -8.19
CA PRO A 181 -7.82 -14.38 -8.48
C PRO A 181 -8.04 -14.63 -9.97
N VAL A 182 -8.66 -13.70 -10.69
CA VAL A 182 -8.89 -13.83 -12.13
C VAL A 182 -7.58 -13.88 -12.91
N VAL A 183 -6.62 -13.00 -12.60
CA VAL A 183 -5.28 -13.02 -13.23
C VAL A 183 -4.58 -14.36 -12.98
N ALA A 184 -4.68 -14.90 -11.77
CA ALA A 184 -4.08 -16.20 -11.45
C ALA A 184 -4.72 -17.34 -12.26
N LEU A 185 -6.05 -17.35 -12.36
CA LEU A 185 -6.79 -18.33 -13.17
C LEU A 185 -6.46 -18.22 -14.65
N LEU A 186 -6.45 -17.02 -15.22
CA LEU A 186 -6.15 -16.78 -16.63
C LEU A 186 -4.71 -17.17 -17.01
N ARG A 187 -3.75 -16.93 -16.10
CA ARG A 187 -2.34 -17.23 -16.39
C ARG A 187 -1.97 -18.70 -16.21
N ARG A 188 -2.61 -19.39 -15.29
CA ARG A 188 -2.22 -20.75 -14.93
C ARG A 188 -3.29 -21.81 -15.19
N GLY A 189 -4.56 -21.44 -15.35
CA GLY A 189 -5.65 -22.38 -15.58
C GLY A 189 -5.60 -23.56 -14.60
N ALA A 190 -5.65 -24.77 -15.10
CA ALA A 190 -5.55 -26.01 -14.31
C ALA A 190 -4.19 -26.19 -13.59
N GLY A 191 -3.13 -25.48 -14.03
CA GLY A 191 -1.80 -25.50 -13.40
C GLY A 191 -1.70 -24.66 -12.11
N LEU A 192 -2.79 -23.96 -11.69
CA LEU A 192 -2.79 -23.18 -10.47
C LEU A 192 -2.57 -24.04 -9.20
N GLY A 193 -2.91 -25.32 -9.28
CA GLY A 193 -2.86 -26.24 -8.13
C GLY A 193 -3.84 -25.83 -7.03
N VAL A 194 -4.19 -26.77 -6.18
CA VAL A 194 -4.95 -26.45 -4.95
C VAL A 194 -3.96 -26.05 -3.87
N PRO A 195 -4.06 -24.83 -3.30
CA PRO A 195 -3.19 -24.43 -2.19
C PRO A 195 -3.31 -25.42 -1.04
N THR A 196 -2.20 -25.74 -0.38
CA THR A 196 -2.24 -26.56 0.84
C THR A 196 -3.06 -25.83 1.91
N ARG A 197 -3.67 -26.61 2.81
CA ARG A 197 -4.49 -26.02 3.89
C ARG A 197 -3.75 -24.95 4.71
N PRO A 198 -2.48 -25.11 5.10
CA PRO A 198 -1.72 -24.03 5.72
C PRO A 198 -1.57 -22.78 4.84
N ALA A 199 -1.22 -22.96 3.57
CA ALA A 199 -1.09 -21.83 2.63
C ALA A 199 -2.41 -21.07 2.44
N LEU A 200 -3.53 -21.82 2.37
CA LEU A 200 -4.87 -21.24 2.29
C LEU A 200 -5.17 -20.36 3.53
N LEU A 201 -4.95 -20.91 4.74
CA LEU A 201 -5.21 -20.18 5.99
C LEU A 201 -4.33 -18.94 6.13
N VAL A 202 -3.04 -19.04 5.80
CA VAL A 202 -2.09 -17.92 5.84
C VAL A 202 -2.47 -16.85 4.82
N GLY A 203 -2.85 -17.23 3.59
CA GLY A 203 -3.24 -16.28 2.56
C GLY A 203 -4.55 -15.55 2.87
N LEU A 204 -5.58 -16.28 3.31
CA LEU A 204 -6.85 -15.68 3.73
C LEU A 204 -6.66 -14.80 4.98
N GLY A 205 -5.88 -15.25 5.96
CA GLY A 205 -5.51 -14.46 7.13
C GLY A 205 -4.77 -13.18 6.75
N GLY A 206 -3.82 -13.25 5.82
CA GLY A 206 -3.14 -12.09 5.24
C GLY A 206 -4.12 -11.11 4.59
N GLY A 207 -5.16 -11.62 3.91
CA GLY A 207 -6.23 -10.81 3.36
C GLY A 207 -7.03 -10.07 4.43
N VAL A 208 -7.39 -10.73 5.53
CA VAL A 208 -8.09 -10.10 6.67
C VAL A 208 -7.22 -9.01 7.30
N VAL A 209 -5.94 -9.28 7.54
CA VAL A 209 -5.00 -8.28 8.09
C VAL A 209 -4.86 -7.09 7.14
N SER A 210 -4.81 -7.32 5.83
CA SER A 210 -4.72 -6.26 4.83
C SER A 210 -5.98 -5.39 4.76
N LEU A 211 -7.17 -6.02 4.84
CA LEU A 211 -8.46 -5.31 4.94
C LEU A 211 -8.51 -4.42 6.19
N ALA A 212 -8.10 -4.96 7.35
CA ALA A 212 -8.03 -4.21 8.59
C ALA A 212 -7.03 -3.06 8.49
N ALA A 213 -5.84 -3.30 7.94
CA ALA A 213 -4.81 -2.28 7.74
C ALA A 213 -5.34 -1.10 6.92
N TYR A 214 -5.97 -1.38 5.76
CA TYR A 214 -6.46 -0.31 4.91
C TYR A 214 -7.75 0.34 5.42
N GLY A 215 -8.64 -0.43 6.02
CA GLY A 215 -9.84 0.10 6.69
C GLY A 215 -9.49 1.11 7.79
N LEU A 216 -8.43 0.85 8.57
CA LEU A 216 -7.92 1.80 9.58
C LEU A 216 -7.30 3.05 8.94
N VAL A 217 -6.67 2.93 7.77
CA VAL A 217 -6.19 4.09 7.01
C VAL A 217 -7.36 4.96 6.57
N LEU A 218 -8.39 4.36 5.97
CA LEU A 218 -9.60 5.08 5.58
C LEU A 218 -10.25 5.79 6.77
N LEU A 219 -10.33 5.12 7.92
CA LEU A 219 -10.83 5.73 9.14
C LEU A 219 -9.95 6.90 9.61
N ALA A 220 -8.63 6.78 9.54
CA ALA A 220 -7.72 7.87 9.90
C ALA A 220 -7.86 9.09 8.96
N GLN A 221 -8.20 8.86 7.68
CA GLN A 221 -8.38 9.91 6.69
C GLN A 221 -9.67 10.73 6.87
N THR A 222 -10.66 10.23 7.62
CA THR A 222 -11.87 11.02 7.94
C THR A 222 -11.57 12.31 8.69
N GLY A 223 -10.41 12.40 9.34
CA GLY A 223 -9.92 13.60 10.02
C GLY A 223 -9.33 14.68 9.10
N GLY A 224 -9.27 14.46 7.78
CA GLY A 224 -8.82 15.46 6.79
C GLY A 224 -7.30 15.66 6.69
N ALA A 225 -6.48 14.89 7.42
CA ALA A 225 -5.02 15.00 7.41
C ALA A 225 -4.37 14.02 6.43
N THR A 226 -4.81 14.02 5.16
CA THR A 226 -4.45 13.01 4.14
C THR A 226 -2.94 12.88 3.95
N ALA A 227 -2.22 14.00 3.79
CA ALA A 227 -0.78 13.99 3.56
C ALA A 227 -0.01 13.46 4.79
N ALA A 228 -0.43 13.83 6.02
CA ALA A 228 0.17 13.32 7.26
C ALA A 228 -0.09 11.81 7.42
N VAL A 229 -1.32 11.35 7.18
CA VAL A 229 -1.66 9.92 7.22
C VAL A 229 -0.83 9.15 6.20
N ALA A 230 -0.68 9.65 4.96
CA ALA A 230 0.14 9.03 3.94
C ALA A 230 1.61 8.92 4.37
N ALA A 231 2.18 9.98 4.95
CA ALA A 231 3.56 10.00 5.40
C ALA A 231 3.80 9.06 6.59
N VAL A 232 2.92 9.06 7.60
CA VAL A 232 3.03 8.19 8.78
C VAL A 232 2.88 6.71 8.41
N ARG A 233 2.09 6.37 7.39
CA ARG A 233 2.00 4.99 6.87
C ARG A 233 3.35 4.41 6.43
N GLU A 234 4.30 5.26 6.08
CA GLU A 234 5.63 4.81 5.63
C GLU A 234 6.46 4.19 6.77
N THR A 235 6.07 4.35 8.05
CA THR A 235 6.62 3.55 9.16
C THR A 235 6.52 2.05 8.92
N SER A 236 5.56 1.60 8.11
CA SER A 236 5.44 0.19 7.72
C SER A 236 6.72 -0.37 7.11
N ILE A 237 7.53 0.46 6.45
CA ILE A 237 8.80 0.03 5.86
C ILE A 237 9.83 -0.25 6.96
N VAL A 238 9.91 0.61 7.98
CA VAL A 238 10.79 0.41 9.13
C VAL A 238 10.39 -0.87 9.88
N ILE A 239 9.09 -1.04 10.13
CA ILE A 239 8.55 -2.25 10.78
C ILE A 239 8.81 -3.49 9.90
N GLY A 240 8.59 -3.39 8.60
CA GLY A 240 8.87 -4.46 7.63
C GLY A 240 10.35 -4.87 7.60
N ALA A 241 11.26 -3.90 7.70
CA ALA A 241 12.70 -4.17 7.78
C ALA A 241 13.07 -4.90 9.09
N VAL A 242 12.45 -4.56 10.21
CA VAL A 242 12.60 -5.28 11.49
C VAL A 242 12.06 -6.71 11.36
N ILE A 243 10.87 -6.89 10.79
CA ILE A 243 10.29 -8.22 10.53
C ILE A 243 11.21 -9.03 9.61
N GLY A 244 11.71 -8.44 8.53
CA GLY A 244 12.66 -9.08 7.60
C GLY A 244 13.91 -9.60 8.30
N THR A 245 14.45 -8.81 9.22
CA THR A 245 15.62 -9.21 10.01
C THR A 245 15.31 -10.34 10.98
N LEU A 246 14.19 -10.25 11.73
CA LEU A 246 13.86 -11.19 12.79
C LEU A 246 13.36 -12.54 12.26
N PHE A 247 12.54 -12.53 11.19
CA PHE A 247 11.86 -13.74 10.71
C PHE A 247 12.50 -14.30 9.43
N PHE A 248 13.06 -13.45 8.57
CA PHE A 248 13.70 -13.89 7.33
C PHE A 248 15.23 -13.90 7.39
N HIS A 249 15.80 -13.55 8.55
CA HIS A 249 17.27 -13.51 8.81
C HIS A 249 18.00 -12.63 7.79
N GLU A 250 17.33 -11.60 7.25
CA GLU A 250 17.95 -10.62 6.37
C GLU A 250 18.95 -9.76 7.15
N ARG A 251 20.12 -9.49 6.55
CA ARG A 251 21.13 -8.61 7.19
C ARG A 251 20.61 -7.18 7.25
N PHE A 252 20.58 -6.62 8.45
CA PHE A 252 20.27 -5.20 8.67
C PHE A 252 21.51 -4.37 8.32
N GLY A 253 21.65 -3.96 7.06
CA GLY A 253 22.75 -3.12 6.62
C GLY A 253 22.70 -1.71 7.22
N ALA A 254 23.83 -1.03 7.32
CA ALA A 254 23.93 0.34 7.86
C ALA A 254 22.99 1.32 7.14
N GLY A 255 22.82 1.19 5.82
CA GLY A 255 21.89 2.01 5.03
C GLY A 255 20.45 1.90 5.51
N ARG A 256 19.98 0.68 5.82
CA ARG A 256 18.62 0.45 6.35
C ARG A 256 18.41 1.10 7.73
N VAL A 257 19.44 1.08 8.59
CA VAL A 257 19.43 1.76 9.90
C VAL A 257 19.31 3.27 9.74
N VAL A 258 20.14 3.84 8.86
CA VAL A 258 20.12 5.28 8.58
C VAL A 258 18.77 5.71 8.01
N ALA A 259 18.25 4.99 7.03
CA ALA A 259 16.95 5.31 6.45
C ALA A 259 15.82 5.18 7.47
N ALA A 260 15.84 4.16 8.34
CA ALA A 260 14.88 4.03 9.42
C ALA A 260 14.93 5.25 10.37
N ALA A 261 16.13 5.70 10.74
CA ALA A 261 16.31 6.88 11.56
C ALA A 261 15.79 8.15 10.86
N VAL A 262 16.09 8.32 9.56
CA VAL A 262 15.59 9.46 8.76
C VAL A 262 14.06 9.45 8.68
N VAL A 263 13.44 8.29 8.46
CA VAL A 263 11.97 8.16 8.44
C VAL A 263 11.38 8.53 9.80
N VAL A 264 11.97 8.06 10.92
CA VAL A 264 11.50 8.42 12.27
C VAL A 264 11.59 9.93 12.50
N VAL A 265 12.70 10.57 12.12
CA VAL A 265 12.84 12.03 12.21
C VAL A 265 11.75 12.74 11.39
N GLY A 266 11.53 12.29 10.15
CA GLY A 266 10.49 12.87 9.30
C GLY A 266 9.09 12.72 9.89
N ILE A 267 8.77 11.59 10.54
CA ILE A 267 7.48 11.38 11.21
C ILE A 267 7.29 12.36 12.37
N VAL A 268 8.33 12.57 13.19
CA VAL A 268 8.28 13.56 14.27
C VAL A 268 7.99 14.95 13.71
N LEU A 269 8.62 15.34 12.58
CA LEU A 269 8.37 16.61 11.93
C LEU A 269 6.95 16.74 11.35
N VAL A 270 6.35 15.64 10.92
CA VAL A 270 4.95 15.62 10.41
C VAL A 270 3.94 15.80 11.54
N ASP A 271 4.28 15.39 12.77
CA ASP A 271 3.37 15.41 13.93
C ASP A 271 3.48 16.71 14.76
N LEU A 272 4.55 17.49 14.54
CA LEU A 272 4.75 18.82 15.16
C LEU A 272 3.98 19.89 14.41
#